data_a9f0a732e08cecea4ee0cec94dce1103
#
_entry.id   a9f0a732e08cecea4ee0cec94dce1103
#
_cell.length_a   1.000
_cell.length_b   1.000
_cell.length_c   1.000
_cell.angle_alpha   90.00
_cell.angle_beta   90.00
_cell.angle_gamma   90.00
#
_symmetry.space_group_name_H-M   'P 1'
#
loop_
_entity.id
_entity.type
_entity.pdbx_description
1 polymer ?
#
loop_
_entity_poly.entity_id
_entity_poly.type
_entity_poly.pdbx_seq_one_letter_code
_entity_poly.pdbx_strand_id
1 'polypeptide(L)'
;MKTAITLLALVLVTRASAATTPTTLFDFTMKTVDGVEQPLSAFKGQVVLVVNTASKCGFTPQYAGLEELYQKYRDRGFVVLAFPANDFLWQEPGTDPEIKQFCTSKYHVTFPIFSKISVKGNDMAPLYRWLTTQEGFAGAITWNFNKFLIGPDGRIGARFGSRVDPVSSELTSKLETILPKK
;
A
#
# COMPACT_ATOMS: atom_id res chain seq x y z
N MET A 1 -39.16 -55.51 -25.74
CA MET A 1 -37.89 -54.81 -25.75
C MET A 1 -38.02 -53.62 -24.84
N LYS A 2 -37.37 -53.58 -23.66
CA LYS A 2 -37.40 -52.45 -22.68
C LYS A 2 -36.05 -51.78 -22.75
N THR A 3 -36.02 -50.57 -23.30
CA THR A 3 -34.82 -49.75 -23.41
C THR A 3 -34.58 -49.02 -22.06
N ALA A 4 -33.50 -49.33 -21.37
CA ALA A 4 -33.10 -48.65 -20.16
C ALA A 4 -32.26 -47.40 -20.56
N ILE A 5 -32.73 -46.20 -20.15
CA ILE A 5 -32.01 -44.93 -20.29
C ILE A 5 -31.21 -44.75 -19.01
N THR A 6 -29.88 -44.87 -19.12
CA THR A 6 -28.95 -44.59 -18.02
C THR A 6 -28.68 -43.07 -17.97
N LEU A 7 -29.17 -42.39 -16.93
CA LEU A 7 -28.84 -41.00 -16.68
C LEU A 7 -27.44 -40.90 -16.07
N LEU A 8 -26.51 -40.30 -16.82
CA LEU A 8 -25.17 -39.99 -16.32
C LEU A 8 -25.22 -38.67 -15.53
N ALA A 9 -25.17 -38.71 -14.22
CA ALA A 9 -25.11 -37.51 -13.38
C ALA A 9 -23.69 -36.93 -13.42
N LEU A 10 -23.54 -35.75 -14.04
CA LEU A 10 -22.30 -34.96 -14.05
C LEU A 10 -22.14 -34.25 -12.70
N VAL A 11 -21.27 -34.77 -11.83
CA VAL A 11 -20.92 -34.11 -10.56
C VAL A 11 -19.93 -32.99 -10.84
N LEU A 12 -20.39 -31.73 -10.82
CA LEU A 12 -19.51 -30.56 -10.82
C LEU A 12 -18.82 -30.45 -9.46
N VAL A 13 -17.55 -30.84 -9.42
CA VAL A 13 -16.70 -30.59 -8.25
C VAL A 13 -16.23 -29.15 -8.31
N THR A 14 -16.90 -28.25 -7.59
CA THR A 14 -16.41 -26.89 -7.37
C THR A 14 -15.21 -26.94 -6.43
N ARG A 15 -14.00 -26.78 -6.98
CA ARG A 15 -12.81 -26.56 -6.15
C ARG A 15 -12.93 -25.18 -5.48
N ALA A 16 -13.25 -25.17 -4.20
CA ALA A 16 -13.07 -24.00 -3.37
C ALA A 16 -11.55 -23.69 -3.35
N SER A 17 -11.14 -22.59 -3.98
CA SER A 17 -9.78 -22.07 -3.85
C SER A 17 -9.58 -21.66 -2.40
N ALA A 18 -8.75 -22.36 -1.65
CA ALA A 18 -8.35 -21.93 -0.32
C ALA A 18 -7.64 -20.59 -0.47
N ALA A 19 -8.17 -19.54 0.14
CA ALA A 19 -7.52 -18.23 0.17
C ALA A 19 -6.18 -18.39 0.88
N THR A 20 -5.08 -18.28 0.13
CA THR A 20 -3.73 -18.33 0.70
C THR A 20 -3.52 -17.07 1.55
N THR A 21 -3.02 -17.24 2.77
CA THR A 21 -2.66 -16.10 3.64
C THR A 21 -1.58 -15.26 2.95
N PRO A 22 -1.78 -13.93 2.81
CA PRO A 22 -0.77 -13.07 2.20
C PRO A 22 0.57 -13.15 2.93
N THR A 23 1.65 -13.34 2.20
CA THR A 23 3.01 -13.47 2.73
C THR A 23 3.89 -12.27 2.38
N THR A 24 3.51 -11.53 1.33
CA THR A 24 4.23 -10.36 0.83
C THR A 24 3.27 -9.23 0.46
N LEU A 25 3.81 -8.02 0.27
CA LEU A 25 3.07 -6.88 -0.29
C LEU A 25 2.40 -7.24 -1.64
N PHE A 26 3.04 -8.09 -2.43
CA PHE A 26 2.64 -8.40 -3.81
C PHE A 26 1.42 -9.32 -3.92
N ASP A 27 0.94 -9.84 -2.79
CA ASP A 27 -0.25 -10.68 -2.71
C ASP A 27 -1.56 -9.86 -2.61
N PHE A 28 -1.45 -8.53 -2.56
CA PHE A 28 -2.59 -7.63 -2.47
C PHE A 28 -2.95 -6.99 -3.80
N THR A 29 -4.24 -6.71 -3.97
CA THR A 29 -4.79 -5.83 -5.01
C THR A 29 -5.51 -4.68 -4.33
N MET A 30 -5.23 -3.46 -4.75
CA MET A 30 -5.81 -2.24 -4.17
C MET A 30 -6.40 -1.37 -5.27
N LYS A 31 -7.41 -0.56 -4.95
CA LYS A 31 -7.95 0.43 -5.89
C LYS A 31 -7.07 1.67 -5.93
N THR A 32 -6.73 2.13 -7.12
CA THR A 32 -6.12 3.45 -7.31
C THR A 32 -7.13 4.56 -6.97
N VAL A 33 -6.66 5.79 -6.79
CA VAL A 33 -7.51 6.97 -6.57
C VAL A 33 -8.51 7.21 -7.72
N ASP A 34 -8.30 6.61 -8.89
CA ASP A 34 -9.21 6.62 -10.03
C ASP A 34 -10.18 5.43 -10.04
N GLY A 35 -10.20 4.62 -8.97
CA GLY A 35 -11.10 3.47 -8.81
C GLY A 35 -10.69 2.21 -9.58
N VAL A 36 -9.51 2.18 -10.19
CA VAL A 36 -9.00 1.04 -10.96
C VAL A 36 -8.32 0.03 -10.04
N GLU A 37 -8.66 -1.25 -10.18
CA GLU A 37 -7.98 -2.33 -9.47
C GLU A 37 -6.52 -2.44 -9.92
N GLN A 38 -5.60 -2.31 -8.97
CA GLN A 38 -4.16 -2.36 -9.19
C GLN A 38 -3.55 -3.48 -8.35
N PRO A 39 -3.15 -4.60 -8.96
CA PRO A 39 -2.35 -5.61 -8.27
C PRO A 39 -1.00 -5.02 -7.84
N LEU A 40 -0.66 -5.15 -6.56
CA LEU A 40 0.62 -4.65 -6.04
C LEU A 40 1.81 -5.49 -6.55
N SER A 41 1.55 -6.65 -7.14
CA SER A 41 2.55 -7.44 -7.88
C SER A 41 3.17 -6.70 -9.07
N ALA A 42 2.51 -5.65 -9.58
CA ALA A 42 3.08 -4.77 -10.61
C ALA A 42 4.35 -4.02 -10.14
N PHE A 43 4.55 -3.92 -8.82
CA PHE A 43 5.73 -3.28 -8.22
C PHE A 43 6.81 -4.29 -7.81
N LYS A 44 6.65 -5.58 -8.17
CA LYS A 44 7.63 -6.62 -7.85
C LYS A 44 9.01 -6.28 -8.41
N GLY A 45 10.04 -6.47 -7.58
CA GLY A 45 11.41 -6.12 -7.93
C GLY A 45 11.79 -4.67 -7.62
N GLN A 46 10.83 -3.82 -7.24
CA GLN A 46 11.07 -2.46 -6.75
C GLN A 46 11.08 -2.42 -5.23
N VAL A 47 11.79 -1.46 -4.67
CA VAL A 47 11.66 -1.06 -3.28
C VAL A 47 10.43 -0.16 -3.16
N VAL A 48 9.52 -0.49 -2.27
CA VAL A 48 8.23 0.20 -2.13
C VAL A 48 8.15 0.91 -0.77
N LEU A 49 7.77 2.19 -0.75
CA LEU A 49 7.44 2.92 0.46
C LEU A 49 5.91 3.05 0.57
N VAL A 50 5.30 2.29 1.47
CA VAL A 50 3.85 2.36 1.76
C VAL A 50 3.63 3.42 2.84
N VAL A 51 2.76 4.41 2.60
CA VAL A 51 2.50 5.52 3.52
C VAL A 51 1.00 5.76 3.67
N ASN A 52 0.48 5.84 4.91
CA ASN A 52 -0.87 6.34 5.13
C ASN A 52 -0.85 7.86 5.22
N THR A 53 -1.66 8.54 4.42
CA THR A 53 -1.60 9.98 4.21
C THR A 53 -2.88 10.69 4.61
N ALA A 54 -2.80 12.03 4.76
CA ALA A 54 -3.96 12.88 5.01
C ALA A 54 -3.70 14.32 4.56
N SER A 55 -4.74 14.99 4.03
CA SER A 55 -4.67 16.36 3.47
C SER A 55 -4.70 17.48 4.52
N LYS A 56 -5.20 17.22 5.75
CA LYS A 56 -5.41 18.22 6.82
C LYS A 56 -4.64 17.90 8.10
N CYS A 57 -3.48 17.30 7.97
CA CYS A 57 -2.60 16.91 9.09
C CYS A 57 -1.43 17.89 9.23
N GLY A 58 -0.90 18.07 10.44
CA GLY A 58 0.34 18.82 10.64
C GLY A 58 1.54 18.22 9.88
N PHE A 59 1.48 16.93 9.54
CA PHE A 59 2.50 16.25 8.73
C PHE A 59 2.23 16.28 7.22
N THR A 60 1.14 16.90 6.74
CA THR A 60 0.81 17.00 5.30
C THR A 60 1.95 17.58 4.45
N PRO A 61 2.79 18.51 4.93
CA PRO A 61 3.97 18.97 4.18
C PRO A 61 4.95 17.85 3.78
N GLN A 62 4.92 16.68 4.43
CA GLN A 62 5.74 15.55 4.03
C GLN A 62 5.45 15.01 2.61
N TYR A 63 4.32 15.38 1.99
CA TYR A 63 4.08 15.07 0.57
C TYR A 63 5.19 15.61 -0.34
N ALA A 64 5.72 16.81 -0.04
CA ALA A 64 6.84 17.38 -0.80
C ALA A 64 8.10 16.51 -0.66
N GLY A 65 8.44 16.06 0.55
CA GLY A 65 9.59 15.19 0.77
C GLY A 65 9.39 13.79 0.17
N LEU A 66 8.14 13.26 0.17
CA LEU A 66 7.83 11.99 -0.50
C LEU A 66 8.00 12.10 -2.02
N GLU A 67 7.59 13.22 -2.62
CA GLU A 67 7.78 13.46 -4.06
C GLU A 67 9.26 13.65 -4.40
N GLU A 68 10.02 14.42 -3.61
CA GLU A 68 11.46 14.56 -3.76
C GLU A 68 12.16 13.20 -3.70
N LEU A 69 11.83 12.39 -2.71
CA LEU A 69 12.37 11.04 -2.55
C LEU A 69 12.04 10.17 -3.77
N TYR A 70 10.79 10.20 -4.23
CA TYR A 70 10.35 9.44 -5.40
C TYR A 70 11.12 9.86 -6.65
N GLN A 71 11.20 11.16 -6.95
CA GLN A 71 11.92 11.67 -8.12
C GLN A 71 13.41 11.28 -8.09
N LYS A 72 14.03 11.30 -6.91
CA LYS A 72 15.45 10.96 -6.75
C LYS A 72 15.74 9.46 -7.00
N TYR A 73 14.82 8.57 -6.63
CA TYR A 73 15.10 7.14 -6.59
C TYR A 73 14.29 6.28 -7.57
N ARG A 74 13.25 6.81 -8.24
CA ARG A 74 12.40 6.04 -9.15
C ARG A 74 13.16 5.29 -10.24
N ASP A 75 14.18 5.91 -10.82
CA ASP A 75 15.00 5.31 -11.88
C ASP A 75 15.99 4.26 -11.33
N ARG A 76 16.03 4.10 -10.00
CA ARG A 76 16.77 3.06 -9.28
C ARG A 76 15.85 1.94 -8.77
N GLY A 77 14.61 1.88 -9.24
CA GLY A 77 13.66 0.85 -8.82
C GLY A 77 13.00 1.13 -7.47
N PHE A 78 12.63 2.38 -7.20
CA PHE A 78 11.89 2.79 -6.00
C PHE A 78 10.54 3.39 -6.36
N VAL A 79 9.53 3.13 -5.53
CA VAL A 79 8.21 3.74 -5.67
C VAL A 79 7.59 4.07 -4.30
N VAL A 80 6.83 5.15 -4.25
CA VAL A 80 5.97 5.51 -3.11
C VAL A 80 4.53 5.11 -3.44
N LEU A 81 3.84 4.46 -2.51
CA LEU A 81 2.41 4.15 -2.59
C LEU A 81 1.69 4.87 -1.45
N ALA A 82 0.91 5.89 -1.78
CA ALA A 82 0.15 6.65 -0.81
C ALA A 82 -1.25 6.08 -0.64
N PHE A 83 -1.63 5.84 0.61
CA PHE A 83 -2.95 5.36 1.01
C PHE A 83 -3.62 6.42 1.90
N PRO A 84 -4.49 7.29 1.36
CA PRO A 84 -5.24 8.24 2.16
C PRO A 84 -6.08 7.53 3.23
N ALA A 85 -6.12 8.09 4.45
CA ALA A 85 -6.85 7.50 5.57
C ALA A 85 -7.47 8.56 6.47
N ASN A 86 -8.77 8.42 6.78
CA ASN A 86 -9.52 9.39 7.60
C ASN A 86 -9.65 8.98 9.07
N ASP A 87 -8.82 8.05 9.53
CA ASP A 87 -8.92 7.44 10.86
C ASP A 87 -8.41 8.34 12.00
N PHE A 88 -7.70 9.41 11.69
CA PHE A 88 -7.07 10.29 12.67
C PHE A 88 -7.67 11.68 12.60
N LEU A 89 -8.60 11.97 13.52
CA LEU A 89 -9.29 13.28 13.69
C LEU A 89 -9.93 13.81 12.39
N TRP A 90 -10.44 12.92 11.54
CA TRP A 90 -11.08 13.25 10.24
C TRP A 90 -10.21 14.16 9.36
N GLN A 91 -8.89 13.92 9.37
CA GLN A 91 -7.93 14.74 8.62
C GLN A 91 -7.85 14.39 7.12
N GLU A 92 -8.65 13.44 6.63
CA GLU A 92 -8.80 13.13 5.21
C GLU A 92 -10.29 13.04 4.81
N PRO A 93 -11.07 14.13 4.91
CA PRO A 93 -12.50 14.10 4.67
C PRO A 93 -12.87 14.03 3.19
N GLY A 94 -11.96 14.40 2.27
CA GLY A 94 -12.21 14.50 0.84
C GLY A 94 -12.60 13.17 0.19
N THR A 95 -13.24 13.24 -0.95
CA THR A 95 -13.44 12.11 -1.88
C THR A 95 -12.14 11.80 -2.61
N ASP A 96 -12.03 10.61 -3.23
CA ASP A 96 -10.83 10.23 -3.99
C ASP A 96 -10.45 11.26 -5.07
N PRO A 97 -11.37 11.82 -5.89
CA PRO A 97 -11.06 12.90 -6.83
C PRO A 97 -10.51 14.17 -6.17
N GLU A 98 -11.08 14.58 -5.03
CA GLU A 98 -10.61 15.76 -4.28
C GLU A 98 -9.22 15.54 -3.70
N ILE A 99 -8.94 14.33 -3.19
CA ILE A 99 -7.63 13.93 -2.68
C ILE A 99 -6.60 13.95 -3.83
N LYS A 100 -6.92 13.36 -4.97
CA LYS A 100 -6.07 13.40 -6.16
C LYS A 100 -5.75 14.83 -6.58
N GLN A 101 -6.78 15.67 -6.70
CA GLN A 101 -6.61 17.08 -7.05
C GLN A 101 -5.71 17.82 -6.04
N PHE A 102 -5.94 17.61 -4.74
CA PHE A 102 -5.12 18.21 -3.69
C PHE A 102 -3.65 17.81 -3.81
N CYS A 103 -3.35 16.51 -3.94
CA CYS A 103 -1.99 15.99 -4.04
C CYS A 103 -1.27 16.52 -5.29
N THR A 104 -1.95 16.49 -6.44
CA THR A 104 -1.34 16.90 -7.73
C THR A 104 -1.18 18.42 -7.84
N SER A 105 -2.20 19.21 -7.42
CA SER A 105 -2.14 20.67 -7.58
C SER A 105 -1.27 21.35 -6.54
N LYS A 106 -1.26 20.86 -5.30
CA LYS A 106 -0.54 21.51 -4.20
C LYS A 106 0.88 20.99 -3.99
N TYR A 107 1.11 19.69 -4.21
CA TYR A 107 2.40 19.05 -3.94
C TYR A 107 3.05 18.45 -5.19
N HIS A 108 2.39 18.58 -6.36
CA HIS A 108 2.85 18.05 -7.64
C HIS A 108 3.19 16.55 -7.59
N VAL A 109 2.43 15.80 -6.77
CA VAL A 109 2.64 14.36 -6.58
C VAL A 109 2.51 13.62 -7.90
N THR A 110 3.52 12.82 -8.22
CA THR A 110 3.59 11.98 -9.43
C THR A 110 3.66 10.48 -9.11
N PHE A 111 3.89 10.10 -7.86
CA PHE A 111 3.82 8.71 -7.43
C PHE A 111 2.36 8.21 -7.29
N PRO A 112 2.12 6.88 -7.30
CA PRO A 112 0.79 6.29 -7.17
C PRO A 112 0.05 6.68 -5.89
N ILE A 113 -1.19 7.15 -6.05
CA ILE A 113 -2.15 7.42 -4.98
C ILE A 113 -3.27 6.39 -5.10
N PHE A 114 -3.63 5.75 -4.00
CA PHE A 114 -4.71 4.77 -3.93
C PHE A 114 -6.00 5.39 -3.36
N SER A 115 -7.11 4.69 -3.53
CA SER A 115 -8.39 5.06 -2.91
C SER A 115 -8.25 5.14 -1.40
N LYS A 116 -9.03 6.00 -0.78
CA LYS A 116 -9.07 6.15 0.68
C LYS A 116 -9.48 4.84 1.35
N ILE A 117 -8.73 4.45 2.36
CA ILE A 117 -8.94 3.22 3.15
C ILE A 117 -8.96 3.52 4.65
N SER A 118 -9.36 2.55 5.46
CA SER A 118 -9.10 2.55 6.90
C SER A 118 -7.80 1.83 7.22
N VAL A 119 -7.00 2.38 8.15
CA VAL A 119 -5.72 1.82 8.61
C VAL A 119 -5.75 1.38 10.08
N LYS A 120 -6.93 1.46 10.73
CA LYS A 120 -7.15 0.99 12.11
C LYS A 120 -8.60 0.52 12.34
N GLY A 121 -8.83 -0.11 13.49
CA GLY A 121 -10.18 -0.56 13.90
C GLY A 121 -10.68 -1.76 13.11
N ASN A 122 -12.00 -1.98 13.17
CA ASN A 122 -12.61 -3.18 12.57
C ASN A 122 -12.59 -3.14 11.04
N ASP A 123 -12.66 -1.94 10.45
CA ASP A 123 -12.69 -1.71 9.00
C ASP A 123 -11.29 -1.58 8.39
N MET A 124 -10.24 -1.87 9.17
CA MET A 124 -8.86 -1.83 8.70
C MET A 124 -8.69 -2.67 7.43
N ALA A 125 -8.15 -2.04 6.38
CA ALA A 125 -7.87 -2.72 5.11
C ALA A 125 -6.93 -3.93 5.30
N PRO A 126 -7.15 -5.05 4.58
CA PRO A 126 -6.33 -6.27 4.71
C PRO A 126 -4.83 -6.01 4.57
N LEU A 127 -4.42 -5.11 3.68
CA LEU A 127 -3.02 -4.68 3.53
C LEU A 127 -2.45 -4.14 4.84
N TYR A 128 -3.16 -3.22 5.51
CA TYR A 128 -2.68 -2.62 6.77
C TYR A 128 -2.75 -3.60 7.93
N ARG A 129 -3.72 -4.52 7.92
CA ARG A 129 -3.75 -5.63 8.87
C ARG A 129 -2.51 -6.50 8.74
N TRP A 130 -2.11 -6.83 7.52
CA TRP A 130 -0.87 -7.56 7.25
C TRP A 130 0.36 -6.76 7.69
N LEU A 131 0.51 -5.50 7.27
CA LEU A 131 1.66 -4.64 7.64
C LEU A 131 1.86 -4.52 9.15
N THR A 132 0.77 -4.46 9.91
CA THR A 132 0.80 -4.21 11.37
C THR A 132 0.94 -5.48 12.22
N THR A 133 0.98 -6.66 11.61
CA THR A 133 1.13 -7.95 12.30
C THR A 133 2.43 -8.67 11.98
N GLN A 134 3.28 -8.14 11.09
CA GLN A 134 4.53 -8.79 10.73
C GLN A 134 5.55 -8.73 11.88
N GLU A 135 6.24 -9.85 12.11
CA GLU A 135 7.27 -9.96 13.14
C GLU A 135 8.38 -8.90 12.95
N GLY A 136 8.79 -8.28 14.04
CA GLY A 136 9.78 -7.18 14.03
C GLY A 136 9.20 -5.80 13.63
N PHE A 137 7.98 -5.74 13.05
CA PHE A 137 7.35 -4.50 12.59
C PHE A 137 5.92 -4.33 13.10
N ALA A 138 5.46 -5.27 13.94
CA ALA A 138 4.11 -5.28 14.49
C ALA A 138 3.79 -4.03 15.32
N GLY A 139 2.50 -3.72 15.39
CA GLY A 139 1.97 -2.62 16.20
C GLY A 139 1.02 -1.73 15.41
N ALA A 140 0.10 -1.06 16.13
CA ALA A 140 -0.92 -0.21 15.53
C ALA A 140 -0.32 0.97 14.75
N ILE A 141 -1.07 1.46 13.75
CA ILE A 141 -0.83 2.77 13.16
C ILE A 141 -1.32 3.82 14.17
N THR A 142 -0.44 4.66 14.63
CA THR A 142 -0.72 5.63 15.70
C THR A 142 -1.13 7.01 15.19
N TRP A 143 -0.76 7.35 13.95
CA TRP A 143 -1.06 8.63 13.31
C TRP A 143 -0.92 8.56 11.79
N ASN A 144 -1.24 9.67 11.09
CA ASN A 144 -0.96 9.82 9.65
C ASN A 144 0.56 9.82 9.38
N PHE A 145 0.95 9.49 8.17
CA PHE A 145 2.33 9.45 7.67
C PHE A 145 3.24 8.42 8.37
N ASN A 146 2.68 7.30 8.88
CA ASN A 146 3.47 6.11 9.17
C ASN A 146 3.95 5.50 7.85
N LYS A 147 5.16 4.97 7.83
CA LYS A 147 5.80 4.48 6.62
C LYS A 147 6.33 3.07 6.83
N PHE A 148 6.10 2.21 5.83
CA PHE A 148 6.70 0.88 5.75
C PHE A 148 7.56 0.81 4.49
N LEU A 149 8.84 0.51 4.65
CA LEU A 149 9.77 0.30 3.56
C LEU A 149 9.84 -1.18 3.24
N ILE A 150 9.46 -1.54 2.02
CA ILE A 150 9.31 -2.91 1.55
C ILE A 150 10.43 -3.21 0.56
N GLY A 151 11.09 -4.35 0.71
CA GLY A 151 12.14 -4.79 -0.20
C GLY A 151 11.61 -5.27 -1.55
N PRO A 152 12.50 -5.49 -2.53
CA PRO A 152 12.14 -6.00 -3.86
C PRO A 152 11.46 -7.38 -3.85
N ASP A 153 11.60 -8.12 -2.74
CA ASP A 153 10.96 -9.42 -2.47
C ASP A 153 9.54 -9.28 -1.88
N GLY A 154 9.08 -8.05 -1.62
CA GLY A 154 7.77 -7.76 -1.03
C GLY A 154 7.72 -7.85 0.49
N ARG A 155 8.83 -8.06 1.18
CA ARG A 155 8.90 -8.14 2.65
C ARG A 155 9.24 -6.79 3.28
N ILE A 156 8.80 -6.56 4.52
CA ILE A 156 9.11 -5.33 5.23
C ILE A 156 10.58 -5.31 5.62
N GLY A 157 11.30 -4.27 5.18
CA GLY A 157 12.69 -4.01 5.56
C GLY A 157 12.86 -2.98 6.67
N ALA A 158 11.88 -2.06 6.82
CA ALA A 158 11.86 -1.08 7.90
C ALA A 158 10.45 -0.49 8.10
N ARG A 159 10.22 0.07 9.30
CA ARG A 159 9.02 0.83 9.64
C ARG A 159 9.43 2.14 10.29
N PHE A 160 8.78 3.26 9.89
CA PHE A 160 9.06 4.59 10.43
C PHE A 160 7.76 5.24 10.92
N GLY A 161 7.87 5.95 12.05
CA GLY A 161 6.76 6.72 12.59
C GLY A 161 6.49 8.01 11.79
N SER A 162 5.39 8.67 12.14
CA SER A 162 4.91 9.90 11.48
C SER A 162 5.94 11.05 11.45
N ARG A 163 6.79 11.13 12.47
CA ARG A 163 7.77 12.23 12.64
C ARG A 163 9.03 12.08 11.78
N VAL A 164 9.27 10.87 11.27
CA VAL A 164 10.44 10.64 10.40
C VAL A 164 10.18 11.30 9.06
N ASP A 165 10.98 12.30 8.74
CA ASP A 165 10.90 13.01 7.47
C ASP A 165 11.33 12.08 6.32
N PRO A 166 10.60 12.08 5.18
CA PRO A 166 10.93 11.23 4.04
C PRO A 166 12.36 11.39 3.49
N VAL A 167 12.92 12.60 3.57
CA VAL A 167 14.29 12.88 3.07
C VAL A 167 15.35 12.83 4.18
N SER A 168 14.98 12.47 5.40
CA SER A 168 15.94 12.32 6.51
C SER A 168 16.96 11.23 6.24
N SER A 169 18.15 11.36 6.85
CA SER A 169 19.18 10.33 6.81
C SER A 169 18.71 9.00 7.40
N GLU A 170 17.79 9.02 8.39
CA GLU A 170 17.21 7.83 8.99
C GLU A 170 16.49 6.96 7.94
N LEU A 171 15.66 7.55 7.10
CA LEU A 171 14.94 6.81 6.06
C LEU A 171 15.83 6.54 4.85
N THR A 172 16.56 7.54 4.36
CA THR A 172 17.35 7.43 3.11
C THR A 172 18.50 6.45 3.23
N SER A 173 19.19 6.41 4.39
CA SER A 173 20.26 5.42 4.59
C SER A 173 19.69 3.99 4.56
N LYS A 174 18.51 3.77 5.16
CA LYS A 174 17.87 2.45 5.12
C LYS A 174 17.42 2.08 3.72
N LEU A 175 16.85 3.04 2.97
CA LEU A 175 16.47 2.87 1.57
C LEU A 175 17.69 2.45 0.73
N GLU A 176 18.81 3.15 0.86
CA GLU A 176 20.04 2.86 0.10
C GLU A 176 20.58 1.45 0.36
N THR A 177 20.37 0.87 1.57
CA THR A 177 20.84 -0.50 1.86
C THR A 177 20.05 -1.58 1.15
N ILE A 178 18.80 -1.31 0.74
CA ILE A 178 17.89 -2.31 0.15
C ILE A 178 17.58 -2.04 -1.33
N LEU A 179 17.97 -0.87 -1.86
CA LEU A 179 17.87 -0.61 -3.29
C LEU A 179 18.71 -1.62 -4.08
N PRO A 180 18.22 -2.09 -5.25
CA PRO A 180 19.01 -2.93 -6.14
C PRO A 180 20.36 -2.28 -6.45
N LYS A 181 21.44 -3.03 -6.33
CA LYS A 181 22.77 -2.57 -6.77
C LYS A 181 22.73 -2.49 -8.30
N LYS A 182 23.24 -1.37 -8.82
CA LYS A 182 23.45 -1.23 -10.28
C LYS A 182 24.48 -2.23 -10.75
#